data_dc70cefed61f98fbd7ccd1567435cf98
#
_entry.id   dc70cefed61f98fbd7ccd1567435cf98
#
_cell.length_a   1.000
_cell.length_b   1.000
_cell.length_c   1.000
_cell.angle_alpha   90.00
_cell.angle_beta   90.00
_cell.angle_gamma   90.00
#
_symmetry.space_group_name_H-M   'P 1'
#
loop_
_entity.id
_entity.type
_entity.pdbx_description
1 polymer ?
#
loop_
_entity_poly.entity_id
_entity_poly.type
_entity_poly.pdbx_seq_one_letter_code
_entity_poly.pdbx_strand_id
1 'polypeptide(L)'
;MTEPQIAVGILSGKEIEFSFPIKFISSVGTEIAGTQKVIYQNGKIRWQEKEYDELSFTPQQGTHTFFELKNVTIGINFHWERKEIQKFKGELKIIIEGEQLTAINVISIEEY
;
A
#
# COMPACT_ATOMS: atom_id res chain seq x y z
N MET A 1 13.02 -22.79 4.57
CA MET A 1 11.68 -22.68 5.13
C MET A 1 11.25 -21.24 5.22
N THR A 2 10.07 -20.95 4.70
CA THR A 2 9.58 -19.57 4.67
C THR A 2 8.83 -19.25 5.95
N GLU A 3 9.08 -18.08 6.47
CA GLU A 3 8.34 -17.58 7.60
C GLU A 3 6.87 -17.35 7.25
N PRO A 4 5.95 -17.69 8.15
CA PRO A 4 4.53 -17.33 7.91
C PRO A 4 4.36 -15.85 7.77
N GLN A 5 3.49 -15.44 6.89
CA GLN A 5 3.18 -14.03 6.66
C GLN A 5 1.69 -13.80 6.86
N ILE A 6 1.37 -12.59 7.30
CA ILE A 6 -0.01 -12.14 7.47
C ILE A 6 -0.27 -11.04 6.46
N ALA A 7 -1.40 -11.15 5.76
CA ALA A 7 -1.84 -10.12 4.82
C ALA A 7 -3.11 -9.49 5.36
N VAL A 8 -3.08 -8.20 5.57
CA VAL A 8 -4.20 -7.47 6.16
C VAL A 8 -4.61 -6.34 5.24
N GLY A 9 -5.88 -6.33 4.83
CA GLY A 9 -6.42 -5.22 4.07
C GLY A 9 -6.54 -3.99 4.95
N ILE A 10 -6.04 -2.87 4.45
CA ILE A 10 -5.98 -1.64 5.23
C ILE A 10 -6.95 -0.59 4.72
N LEU A 11 -6.99 -0.40 3.42
CA LEU A 11 -7.69 0.71 2.81
C LEU A 11 -8.17 0.31 1.42
N SER A 12 -9.37 0.74 1.06
CA SER A 12 -9.91 0.52 -0.28
C SER A 12 -10.40 1.84 -0.85
N GLY A 13 -10.30 1.99 -2.16
CA GLY A 13 -10.78 3.18 -2.83
C GLY A 13 -10.33 3.21 -4.27
N LYS A 14 -10.78 4.22 -5.01
CA LYS A 14 -10.39 4.36 -6.41
C LYS A 14 -9.04 5.03 -6.57
N GLU A 15 -8.54 5.63 -5.50
CA GLU A 15 -7.26 6.28 -5.47
C GLU A 15 -6.63 6.03 -4.12
N ILE A 16 -5.36 5.63 -4.11
CA ILE A 16 -4.64 5.39 -2.87
C ILE A 16 -3.31 6.13 -2.95
N GLU A 17 -3.02 6.91 -1.92
CA GLU A 17 -1.78 7.66 -1.83
C GLU A 17 -0.96 7.12 -0.68
N PHE A 18 0.33 6.91 -0.94
CA PHE A 18 1.24 6.36 0.06
C PHE A 18 2.62 6.97 -0.10
N SER A 19 3.45 6.79 0.92
CA SER A 19 4.78 7.39 0.94
C SER A 19 5.78 6.42 1.53
N PHE A 20 6.97 6.40 0.94
CA PHE A 20 8.08 5.58 1.40
C PHE A 20 9.18 6.50 1.91
N PRO A 21 9.48 6.49 3.22
CA PRO A 21 10.55 7.33 3.75
C PRO A 21 11.94 6.86 3.34
N ILE A 22 12.07 5.59 2.92
CA ILE A 22 13.30 5.05 2.36
C ILE A 22 12.96 4.33 1.08
N LYS A 23 13.98 3.82 0.39
CA LYS A 23 13.75 3.16 -0.90
C LYS A 23 13.03 1.83 -0.74
N PHE A 24 11.99 1.66 -1.53
CA PHE A 24 11.28 0.40 -1.70
C PHE A 24 11.46 -0.03 -3.15
N ILE A 25 11.30 -1.32 -3.40
CA ILE A 25 11.37 -1.88 -4.75
C ILE A 25 9.99 -2.37 -5.16
N SER A 26 9.51 -1.91 -6.32
CA SER A 26 8.23 -2.36 -6.82
C SER A 26 8.35 -3.74 -7.44
N SER A 27 7.20 -4.41 -7.61
CA SER A 27 7.14 -5.74 -8.23
C SER A 27 7.61 -5.73 -9.68
N VAL A 28 7.73 -4.56 -10.30
CA VAL A 28 8.24 -4.44 -11.66
C VAL A 28 9.71 -4.02 -11.70
N GLY A 29 10.37 -4.01 -10.55
CA GLY A 29 11.81 -3.78 -10.46
C GLY A 29 12.23 -2.33 -10.35
N THR A 30 11.31 -1.42 -10.10
CA THR A 30 11.61 0.00 -9.98
C THR A 30 11.87 0.38 -8.52
N GLU A 31 12.98 1.06 -8.27
CA GLU A 31 13.25 1.62 -6.95
C GLU A 31 12.50 2.93 -6.80
N ILE A 32 11.80 3.10 -5.69
CA ILE A 32 11.04 4.31 -5.45
C ILE A 32 11.16 4.75 -4.00
N ALA A 33 11.00 6.04 -3.79
CA ALA A 33 10.94 6.65 -2.47
C ALA A 33 10.04 7.88 -2.57
N GLY A 34 9.58 8.38 -1.43
CA GLY A 34 8.72 9.55 -1.41
C GLY A 34 7.26 9.20 -1.65
N THR A 35 6.48 10.20 -1.97
CA THR A 35 5.04 10.05 -2.12
C THR A 35 4.67 9.47 -3.48
N GLN A 36 3.79 8.48 -3.47
CA GLN A 36 3.31 7.80 -4.67
C GLN A 36 1.78 7.77 -4.64
N LYS A 37 1.19 7.62 -5.81
CA LYS A 37 -0.26 7.54 -5.94
C LYS A 37 -0.62 6.50 -7.00
N VAL A 38 -1.61 5.66 -6.70
CA VAL A 38 -2.16 4.71 -7.66
C VAL A 38 -3.64 5.01 -7.84
N ILE A 39 -4.15 4.80 -9.04
CA ILE A 39 -5.53 5.11 -9.39
C ILE A 39 -6.14 3.91 -10.10
N TYR A 40 -7.39 3.60 -9.75
CA TYR A 40 -8.16 2.60 -10.49
C TYR A 40 -8.67 3.23 -11.78
N GLN A 41 -8.36 2.62 -12.91
CA GLN A 41 -8.81 3.13 -14.20
C GLN A 41 -9.04 1.97 -15.16
N ASN A 42 -10.29 1.84 -15.64
CA ASN A 42 -10.64 0.85 -16.65
C ASN A 42 -10.21 -0.58 -16.29
N GLY A 43 -10.38 -0.96 -15.03
CA GLY A 43 -10.04 -2.30 -14.59
C GLY A 43 -8.57 -2.53 -14.33
N LYS A 44 -7.79 -1.47 -14.28
CA LYS A 44 -6.35 -1.56 -14.06
C LYS A 44 -5.88 -0.58 -13.00
N ILE A 45 -4.69 -0.85 -12.47
CA ILE A 45 -4.01 0.07 -11.57
C ILE A 45 -3.14 0.98 -12.41
N ARG A 46 -3.40 2.28 -12.35
CA ARG A 46 -2.55 3.24 -13.07
C ARG A 46 -1.54 3.84 -12.11
N TRP A 47 -0.27 3.71 -12.46
CA TRP A 47 0.84 4.22 -11.67
C TRP A 47 1.99 4.60 -12.61
N GLN A 48 2.50 5.82 -12.46
CA GLN A 48 3.59 6.34 -13.30
C GLN A 48 3.31 6.17 -14.80
N GLU A 49 2.10 6.52 -15.20
CA GLU A 49 1.66 6.49 -16.60
C GLU A 49 1.62 5.10 -17.24
N LYS A 50 1.64 4.07 -16.42
CA LYS A 50 1.50 2.68 -16.89
C LYS A 50 0.36 2.00 -16.14
N GLU A 51 -0.10 0.89 -16.70
CA GLU A 51 -1.20 0.13 -16.13
C GLU A 51 -0.73 -1.23 -15.68
N TYR A 52 -1.26 -1.69 -14.55
CA TYR A 52 -0.87 -2.95 -13.93
C TYR A 52 -2.10 -3.68 -13.41
N ASP A 53 -2.01 -5.01 -13.34
CA ASP A 53 -3.07 -5.81 -12.71
C ASP A 53 -2.87 -5.87 -11.20
N GLU A 54 -1.64 -5.74 -10.74
CA GLU A 54 -1.27 -5.87 -9.36
C GLU A 54 0.07 -5.19 -9.15
N LEU A 55 0.27 -4.56 -8.00
CA LEU A 55 1.55 -3.97 -7.64
C LEU A 55 1.89 -4.35 -6.22
N SER A 56 3.18 -4.55 -5.97
CA SER A 56 3.66 -4.68 -4.60
C SER A 56 4.96 -3.92 -4.44
N PHE A 57 5.22 -3.48 -3.22
CA PHE A 57 6.38 -2.67 -2.90
C PHE A 57 7.03 -3.25 -1.66
N THR A 58 8.30 -3.63 -1.79
CA THR A 58 9.04 -4.31 -0.74
C THR A 58 10.17 -3.40 -0.26
N PRO A 59 10.41 -3.30 1.06
CA PRO A 59 11.54 -2.50 1.53
C PRO A 59 12.85 -3.06 1.03
N GLN A 60 13.73 -2.19 0.57
CA GLN A 60 15.00 -2.62 0.02
C GLN A 60 15.94 -3.15 1.11
N GLN A 61 15.83 -2.62 2.31
CA GLN A 61 16.61 -3.10 3.44
C GLN A 61 15.67 -3.47 4.56
N GLY A 62 15.87 -4.64 5.13
CA GLY A 62 14.85 -5.34 5.85
C GLY A 62 14.51 -4.92 7.26
N THR A 63 15.22 -4.03 7.92
CA THR A 63 14.95 -3.78 9.34
C THR A 63 14.44 -2.38 9.59
N HIS A 64 13.41 -2.30 10.44
CA HIS A 64 12.86 -1.02 10.93
C HIS A 64 12.36 -0.09 9.82
N THR A 65 11.96 -0.66 8.68
CA THR A 65 11.41 0.13 7.60
C THR A 65 9.90 0.16 7.69
N PHE A 66 9.31 1.24 7.22
CA PHE A 66 7.86 1.36 7.20
C PHE A 66 7.45 2.19 6.00
N PHE A 67 6.17 2.09 5.65
CA PHE A 67 5.57 2.97 4.67
C PHE A 67 4.37 3.66 5.31
N GLU A 68 3.93 4.75 4.71
CA GLU A 68 2.79 5.51 5.20
C GLU A 68 1.67 5.46 4.19
N LEU A 69 0.46 5.22 4.67
CA LEU A 69 -0.74 5.38 3.86
C LEU A 69 -1.42 6.66 4.28
N LYS A 70 -1.76 7.48 3.30
CA LYS A 70 -2.42 8.75 3.55
C LYS A 70 -3.93 8.60 3.38
N ASN A 71 -4.66 9.51 4.02
CA ASN A 71 -6.12 9.56 3.90
C ASN A 71 -6.84 8.32 4.40
N VAL A 72 -6.25 7.62 5.37
CA VAL A 72 -6.94 6.53 6.04
C VAL A 72 -8.09 7.13 6.84
N THR A 73 -9.31 6.69 6.56
CA THR A 73 -10.50 7.25 7.18
C THR A 73 -10.70 6.68 8.58
N ILE A 74 -10.82 7.57 9.56
CA ILE A 74 -11.07 7.21 10.95
C ILE A 74 -12.40 7.82 11.36
N GLY A 75 -13.17 7.09 12.13
CA GLY A 75 -14.47 7.57 12.60
C GLY A 75 -15.54 7.45 11.54
N ILE A 76 -15.58 6.33 10.87
CA ILE A 76 -16.56 6.05 9.82
C ILE A 76 -17.98 6.21 10.35
N ASN A 77 -18.82 6.85 9.56
CA ASN A 77 -20.26 7.07 9.85
C ASN A 77 -20.52 8.16 10.89
N PHE A 78 -19.56 9.03 11.13
CA PHE A 78 -19.75 10.17 12.04
C PHE A 78 -19.55 11.48 11.28
N HIS A 79 -20.14 12.54 11.82
CA HIS A 79 -19.98 13.86 11.23
C HIS A 79 -18.56 14.36 11.26
N TRP A 80 -17.79 13.92 12.24
CA TRP A 80 -16.41 14.32 12.43
C TRP A 80 -15.42 13.29 11.94
N GLU A 81 -15.84 12.47 11.02
CA GLU A 81 -14.95 11.55 10.33
C GLU A 81 -13.75 12.32 9.81
N ARG A 82 -12.57 11.77 10.00
CA ARG A 82 -11.35 12.44 9.56
C ARG A 82 -10.39 11.44 8.95
N LYS A 83 -9.49 11.97 8.14
CA LYS A 83 -8.48 11.16 7.46
C LYS A 83 -7.12 11.42 8.08
N GLU A 84 -6.36 10.37 8.28
CA GLU A 84 -5.06 10.46 8.90
C GLU A 84 -4.02 9.65 8.14
N ILE A 85 -2.77 9.92 8.44
CA ILE A 85 -1.65 9.17 7.91
C ILE A 85 -1.34 8.06 8.90
N GLN A 86 -1.24 6.82 8.40
CA GLN A 86 -0.93 5.66 9.23
C GLN A 86 0.34 4.98 8.70
N LYS A 87 1.14 4.47 9.62
CA LYS A 87 2.41 3.82 9.29
C LYS A 87 2.28 2.32 9.44
N PHE A 88 2.89 1.59 8.51
CA PHE A 88 2.84 0.12 8.50
C PHE A 88 4.21 -0.42 8.16
N LYS A 89 4.60 -1.50 8.82
CA LYS A 89 5.84 -2.22 8.52
C LYS A 89 5.60 -3.26 7.46
N GLY A 90 6.66 -3.66 6.77
CA GLY A 90 6.60 -4.76 5.82
C GLY A 90 6.30 -4.30 4.42
N GLU A 91 5.63 -5.15 3.69
CA GLU A 91 5.35 -4.95 2.27
C GLU A 91 3.99 -4.31 2.07
N LEU A 92 3.90 -3.45 1.06
CA LEU A 92 2.62 -2.88 0.62
C LEU A 92 2.23 -3.54 -0.69
N LYS A 93 1.03 -4.09 -0.75
CA LYS A 93 0.51 -4.69 -1.96
C LYS A 93 -0.78 -3.97 -2.37
N ILE A 94 -0.91 -3.70 -3.66
CA ILE A 94 -2.12 -3.07 -4.21
C ILE A 94 -2.76 -4.06 -5.16
N ILE A 95 -4.03 -4.36 -4.93
CA ILE A 95 -4.79 -5.26 -5.79
C ILE A 95 -6.08 -4.58 -6.23
N ILE A 96 -6.73 -5.17 -7.21
CA ILE A 96 -8.02 -4.71 -7.69
C ILE A 96 -9.09 -5.61 -7.10
N GLU A 97 -10.08 -5.00 -6.45
CA GLU A 97 -11.23 -5.72 -5.91
C GLU A 97 -12.49 -5.01 -6.39
N GLY A 98 -13.28 -5.70 -7.22
CA GLY A 98 -14.44 -5.07 -7.82
C GLY A 98 -14.01 -3.91 -8.71
N GLU A 99 -14.52 -2.74 -8.42
CA GLU A 99 -14.20 -1.54 -9.21
C GLU A 99 -13.36 -0.56 -8.42
N GLN A 100 -12.49 -1.08 -7.54
CA GLN A 100 -11.62 -0.23 -6.73
C GLN A 100 -10.34 -0.95 -6.39
N LEU A 101 -9.42 -0.22 -5.79
CA LEU A 101 -8.13 -0.76 -5.35
C LEU A 101 -8.20 -1.05 -3.86
N THR A 102 -7.44 -2.05 -3.44
CA THR A 102 -7.29 -2.36 -2.02
C THR A 102 -5.81 -2.40 -1.69
N ALA A 103 -5.44 -1.68 -0.65
CA ALA A 103 -4.08 -1.69 -0.10
C ALA A 103 -4.01 -2.78 0.96
N ILE A 104 -3.00 -3.64 0.83
CA ILE A 104 -2.80 -4.76 1.74
C ILE A 104 -1.41 -4.66 2.34
N ASN A 105 -1.32 -4.81 3.65
CA ASN A 105 -0.05 -4.88 4.35
C ASN A 105 0.32 -6.35 4.52
N VAL A 106 1.48 -6.73 4.01
CA VAL A 106 2.00 -8.10 4.16
C VAL A 106 3.18 -8.03 5.10
N ILE A 107 3.09 -8.73 6.21
CA ILE A 107 4.08 -8.63 7.28
C ILE A 107 4.35 -10.02 7.83
N SER A 108 5.60 -10.26 8.25
CA SER A 108 5.96 -11.50 8.88
C SER A 108 5.27 -11.61 10.24
N ILE A 109 4.87 -12.81 10.62
CA ILE A 109 4.17 -13.00 11.89
C ILE A 109 5.02 -12.59 13.08
N GLU A 110 6.33 -12.65 12.95
CA GLU A 110 7.23 -12.25 14.02
C GLU A 110 7.26 -10.74 14.22
N GLU A 111 6.90 -9.98 13.22
CA GLU A 111 6.85 -8.51 13.32
C GLU A 111 5.46 -8.01 13.66
N TYR A 112 4.50 -8.88 13.57
CA TYR A 112 3.11 -8.52 13.84
C TYR A 112 2.88 -8.33 15.33
#